data_163ce83a7c8e76ee7e2247ca5ba681fd
#
_entry.id   163ce83a7c8e76ee7e2247ca5ba681fd
#
_cell.length_a   1.000
_cell.length_b   1.000
_cell.length_c   1.000
_cell.angle_alpha   90.00
_cell.angle_beta   90.00
_cell.angle_gamma   90.00
#
_symmetry.space_group_name_H-M   'P 1'
#
loop_
_entity.id
_entity.type
_entity.pdbx_description
1 polymer ?
#
loop_
_entity_poly.entity_id
_entity_poly.type
_entity_poly.pdbx_seq_one_letter_code
_entity_poly.pdbx_strand_id
1 'polypeptide(L)'
;MTVIERAGAESYGAQNLEDLIKSWSIIELLTNAEKHNGKRDPEWSASLYKCWMSYNESHPLLYTIYFNYAVTLADLGDRAGAVNVLRECLRLNPDFASSYINLGRILEDRGEIKPALSTWFTLVERLQPVNGESVKNKLTVLHQIGRVLEGQEQNALAEEALKQSLEISAAQPEAIQHWISLRQRQCKWPAVESSDHIPSKTLLAGIAPLSLANLSDDPIFQLARAYKYNKDLVGLPKTPPRRWRFADAAPRSKLRIGYISSDLREHAVGFAMTDVFEQHDRQSFEIYAYYCGIDRHDPTQARLKSSADKWTDINRLSDEQAAKKIADDGVDILVDLNG
;
A
#
# COMPACT_ATOMS: atom_id res chain seq x y z
N MET A 1 28.67 2.88 -17.33
CA MET A 1 29.50 1.81 -16.69
C MET A 1 28.85 0.48 -17.02
N THR A 2 29.59 -0.41 -17.67
CA THR A 2 29.10 -1.75 -18.03
C THR A 2 29.04 -2.64 -16.78
N VAL A 3 28.27 -3.77 -16.84
CA VAL A 3 28.18 -4.80 -15.77
C VAL A 3 29.56 -5.20 -15.26
N ILE A 4 30.54 -5.18 -16.17
CA ILE A 4 31.94 -5.59 -15.98
C ILE A 4 32.72 -4.62 -15.08
N GLU A 5 32.44 -3.32 -15.17
CA GLU A 5 33.12 -2.29 -14.37
C GLU A 5 32.67 -2.27 -12.90
N ARG A 6 31.45 -2.76 -12.60
CA ARG A 6 30.92 -2.84 -11.23
C ARG A 6 31.19 -4.15 -10.51
N ALA A 7 31.47 -5.25 -11.25
CA ALA A 7 31.73 -6.58 -10.67
C ALA A 7 33.09 -6.72 -10.00
N GLY A 8 33.76 -5.61 -9.66
CA GLY A 8 35.06 -5.63 -8.99
C GLY A 8 36.10 -6.43 -9.81
N ALA A 9 36.70 -5.82 -10.80
CA ALA A 9 37.65 -6.41 -11.76
C ALA A 9 38.87 -7.11 -11.15
N GLU A 10 38.87 -7.44 -9.88
CA GLU A 10 40.02 -8.03 -9.20
C GLU A 10 40.06 -9.55 -9.21
N SER A 11 39.01 -10.29 -9.65
CA SER A 11 39.03 -11.75 -9.65
C SER A 11 38.59 -12.48 -10.93
N TYR A 12 37.88 -11.81 -11.87
CA TYR A 12 37.46 -12.43 -13.13
C TYR A 12 37.58 -11.43 -14.28
N GLY A 13 38.36 -11.77 -15.33
CA GLY A 13 38.43 -10.96 -16.56
C GLY A 13 37.02 -10.78 -17.16
N ALA A 14 36.76 -9.61 -17.75
CA ALA A 14 35.44 -9.20 -18.27
C ALA A 14 34.79 -10.26 -19.17
N GLN A 15 35.53 -10.91 -20.00
CA GLN A 15 35.07 -11.95 -20.91
C GLN A 15 34.64 -13.24 -20.18
N ASN A 16 35.22 -13.54 -19.03
CA ASN A 16 34.88 -14.71 -18.22
C ASN A 16 33.52 -14.53 -17.49
N LEU A 17 33.11 -13.31 -17.13
CA LEU A 17 31.87 -13.08 -16.42
C LEU A 17 30.64 -13.18 -17.34
N GLU A 18 30.73 -12.67 -18.57
CA GLU A 18 29.68 -12.82 -19.57
C GLU A 18 29.45 -14.27 -19.96
N ASP A 19 30.55 -15.01 -20.20
CA ASP A 19 30.48 -16.45 -20.52
C ASP A 19 29.87 -17.24 -19.35
N LEU A 20 30.16 -16.85 -18.12
CA LEU A 20 29.60 -17.46 -16.92
C LEU A 20 28.10 -17.19 -16.85
N ILE A 21 27.66 -15.93 -16.98
CA ILE A 21 26.24 -15.53 -16.94
C ILE A 21 25.46 -16.25 -18.06
N LYS A 22 26.00 -16.34 -19.24
CA LYS A 22 25.40 -17.04 -20.38
C LYS A 22 25.08 -18.50 -20.07
N SER A 23 25.92 -19.16 -19.30
CA SER A 23 25.77 -20.58 -18.95
C SER A 23 24.86 -20.83 -17.74
N TRP A 24 24.49 -19.80 -17.00
CA TRP A 24 23.65 -19.97 -15.82
C TRP A 24 22.25 -20.53 -16.12
N SER A 25 21.84 -21.47 -15.30
CA SER A 25 20.44 -21.85 -15.21
C SER A 25 19.61 -20.67 -14.67
N ILE A 26 18.30 -20.68 -14.88
CA ILE A 26 17.39 -19.66 -14.33
C ILE A 26 17.53 -19.56 -12.80
N ILE A 27 17.70 -20.67 -12.10
CA ILE A 27 17.83 -20.69 -10.64
C ILE A 27 19.11 -19.96 -10.21
N GLU A 28 20.23 -20.23 -10.88
CA GLU A 28 21.49 -19.54 -10.62
C GLU A 28 21.38 -18.04 -10.93
N LEU A 29 20.75 -17.68 -12.06
CA LEU A 29 20.52 -16.29 -12.42
C LEU A 29 19.70 -15.56 -11.35
N LEU A 30 18.54 -16.11 -10.94
CA LEU A 30 17.68 -15.51 -9.93
C LEU A 30 18.39 -15.39 -8.58
N THR A 31 19.10 -16.44 -8.16
CA THR A 31 19.86 -16.44 -6.90
C THR A 31 20.93 -15.35 -6.88
N ASN A 32 21.66 -15.18 -7.98
CA ASN A 32 22.71 -14.16 -8.09
C ASN A 32 22.14 -12.74 -8.27
N ALA A 33 20.95 -12.61 -8.86
CA ALA A 33 20.27 -11.33 -9.03
C ALA A 33 19.65 -10.80 -7.73
N GLU A 34 19.21 -11.68 -6.82
CA GLU A 34 18.59 -11.26 -5.55
C GLU A 34 19.57 -10.53 -4.62
N LYS A 35 20.85 -10.92 -4.65
CA LYS A 35 21.84 -10.40 -3.71
C LYS A 35 23.20 -10.17 -4.39
N HIS A 36 23.65 -8.94 -4.31
CA HIS A 36 25.04 -8.59 -4.62
C HIS A 36 25.76 -8.24 -3.31
N ASN A 37 26.85 -8.97 -3.00
CA ASN A 37 27.60 -8.80 -1.74
C ASN A 37 26.72 -8.84 -0.48
N GLY A 38 25.71 -9.72 -0.48
CA GLY A 38 24.77 -9.89 0.65
C GLY A 38 23.69 -8.83 0.77
N LYS A 39 23.62 -7.86 -0.15
CA LYS A 39 22.60 -6.79 -0.21
C LYS A 39 21.84 -6.84 -1.53
N ARG A 40 20.58 -6.41 -1.50
CA ARG A 40 19.80 -6.21 -2.72
C ARG A 40 20.38 -5.02 -3.50
N ASP A 41 20.75 -5.27 -4.75
CA ASP A 41 21.27 -4.26 -5.69
C ASP A 41 20.46 -4.34 -7.01
N PRO A 42 19.44 -3.46 -7.19
CA PRO A 42 18.60 -3.50 -8.38
C PRO A 42 19.34 -3.21 -9.68
N GLU A 43 20.38 -2.36 -9.66
CA GLU A 43 21.16 -2.07 -10.87
C GLU A 43 21.99 -3.28 -11.31
N TRP A 44 22.53 -4.01 -10.35
CA TRP A 44 23.21 -5.29 -10.59
C TRP A 44 22.25 -6.32 -11.16
N SER A 45 21.07 -6.49 -10.53
CA SER A 45 20.03 -7.43 -10.97
C SER A 45 19.60 -7.13 -12.42
N ALA A 46 19.31 -5.86 -12.73
CA ALA A 46 18.91 -5.44 -14.08
C ALA A 46 19.98 -5.77 -15.13
N SER A 47 21.24 -5.58 -14.78
CA SER A 47 22.39 -5.86 -15.64
C SER A 47 22.54 -7.36 -15.91
N LEU A 48 22.38 -8.21 -14.89
CA LEU A 48 22.40 -9.66 -15.02
C LEU A 48 21.27 -10.18 -15.91
N TYR A 49 20.03 -9.73 -15.67
CA TYR A 49 18.89 -10.14 -16.48
C TYR A 49 19.07 -9.74 -17.93
N LYS A 50 19.51 -8.51 -18.21
CA LYS A 50 19.75 -8.02 -19.56
C LYS A 50 20.85 -8.84 -20.27
N CYS A 51 21.94 -9.13 -19.60
CA CYS A 51 23.02 -9.95 -20.14
C CYS A 51 22.54 -11.37 -20.46
N TRP A 52 21.89 -12.03 -19.49
CA TRP A 52 21.43 -13.40 -19.68
C TRP A 52 20.39 -13.52 -20.81
N MET A 53 19.43 -12.60 -20.89
CA MET A 53 18.40 -12.58 -21.95
C MET A 53 19.00 -12.48 -23.35
N SER A 54 20.08 -11.71 -23.54
CA SER A 54 20.72 -11.55 -24.86
C SER A 54 21.37 -12.83 -25.39
N TYR A 55 21.64 -13.80 -24.53
CA TYR A 55 22.22 -15.10 -24.92
C TYR A 55 21.22 -16.26 -24.87
N ASN A 56 20.05 -16.07 -24.27
CA ASN A 56 19.06 -17.12 -24.02
C ASN A 56 17.69 -16.82 -24.63
N GLU A 57 17.65 -16.21 -25.82
CA GLU A 57 16.42 -15.73 -26.48
C GLU A 57 15.37 -16.84 -26.74
N SER A 58 15.83 -18.09 -26.91
CA SER A 58 14.95 -19.24 -27.17
C SER A 58 14.59 -20.03 -25.90
N HIS A 59 14.93 -19.54 -24.71
CA HIS A 59 14.68 -20.29 -23.49
C HIS A 59 13.17 -20.37 -23.16
N PRO A 60 12.61 -21.56 -22.85
CA PRO A 60 11.16 -21.73 -22.62
C PRO A 60 10.58 -20.87 -21.50
N LEU A 61 11.40 -20.56 -20.48
CA LEU A 61 11.01 -19.74 -19.33
C LEU A 61 11.54 -18.29 -19.44
N LEU A 62 11.89 -17.83 -20.63
CA LEU A 62 12.40 -16.47 -20.84
C LEU A 62 11.43 -15.41 -20.32
N TYR A 63 10.11 -15.63 -20.44
CA TYR A 63 9.08 -14.73 -19.94
C TYR A 63 9.21 -14.45 -18.42
N THR A 64 9.68 -15.42 -17.63
CA THR A 64 9.88 -15.22 -16.19
C THR A 64 11.03 -14.24 -15.89
N ILE A 65 12.05 -14.24 -16.74
CA ILE A 65 13.16 -13.31 -16.62
C ILE A 65 12.76 -11.91 -17.07
N TYR A 66 11.98 -11.78 -18.15
CA TYR A 66 11.35 -10.51 -18.52
C TYR A 66 10.52 -9.93 -17.37
N PHE A 67 9.74 -10.76 -16.69
CA PHE A 67 8.95 -10.32 -15.54
C PHE A 67 9.83 -9.79 -14.40
N ASN A 68 10.84 -10.54 -13.98
CA ASN A 68 11.74 -10.11 -12.91
C ASN A 68 12.56 -8.86 -13.30
N TYR A 69 12.98 -8.76 -14.55
CA TYR A 69 13.64 -7.57 -15.08
C TYR A 69 12.72 -6.35 -15.04
N ALA A 70 11.45 -6.50 -15.41
CA ALA A 70 10.48 -5.42 -15.34
C ALA A 70 10.22 -4.94 -13.90
N VAL A 71 10.12 -5.87 -12.94
CA VAL A 71 10.02 -5.51 -11.51
C VAL A 71 11.23 -4.70 -11.07
N THR A 72 12.42 -5.15 -11.47
CA THR A 72 13.67 -4.46 -11.15
C THR A 72 13.74 -3.05 -11.77
N LEU A 73 13.29 -2.88 -13.02
CA LEU A 73 13.20 -1.56 -13.66
C LEU A 73 12.24 -0.63 -12.94
N ALA A 74 11.11 -1.16 -12.49
CA ALA A 74 10.14 -0.38 -11.70
C ALA A 74 10.75 0.06 -10.34
N ASP A 75 11.50 -0.80 -9.67
CA ASP A 75 12.24 -0.47 -8.44
C ASP A 75 13.31 0.62 -8.67
N LEU A 76 13.92 0.63 -9.86
CA LEU A 76 14.86 1.67 -10.29
C LEU A 76 14.18 2.97 -10.75
N GLY A 77 12.85 3.00 -10.79
CA GLY A 77 12.05 4.15 -11.25
C GLY A 77 11.83 4.21 -12.77
N ASP A 78 12.39 3.31 -13.56
CA ASP A 78 12.13 3.20 -15.00
C ASP A 78 10.79 2.49 -15.27
N ARG A 79 9.70 3.21 -14.96
CA ARG A 79 8.33 2.72 -15.20
C ARG A 79 8.03 2.53 -16.69
N ALA A 80 8.64 3.32 -17.58
CA ALA A 80 8.41 3.19 -19.01
C ALA A 80 9.06 1.93 -19.57
N GLY A 81 10.32 1.66 -19.19
CA GLY A 81 11.02 0.42 -19.51
C GLY A 81 10.29 -0.80 -18.98
N ALA A 82 9.83 -0.75 -17.71
CA ALA A 82 9.07 -1.82 -17.08
C ALA A 82 7.78 -2.19 -17.84
N VAL A 83 7.01 -1.18 -18.30
CA VAL A 83 5.80 -1.39 -19.12
C VAL A 83 6.13 -2.13 -20.42
N ASN A 84 7.18 -1.69 -21.14
CA ASN A 84 7.59 -2.33 -22.39
C ASN A 84 8.02 -3.78 -22.18
N VAL A 85 8.81 -4.03 -21.14
CA VAL A 85 9.31 -5.37 -20.79
C VAL A 85 8.17 -6.30 -20.36
N LEU A 86 7.17 -5.81 -19.61
CA LEU A 86 5.99 -6.62 -19.25
C LEU A 86 5.14 -6.96 -20.48
N ARG A 87 5.03 -6.06 -21.46
CA ARG A 87 4.35 -6.38 -22.72
C ARG A 87 5.05 -7.47 -23.50
N GLU A 88 6.40 -7.46 -23.54
CA GLU A 88 7.17 -8.56 -24.13
C GLU A 88 7.00 -9.87 -23.35
N CYS A 89 6.98 -9.81 -22.03
CA CYS A 89 6.65 -10.97 -21.21
C CYS A 89 5.30 -11.59 -21.60
N LEU A 90 4.26 -10.76 -21.76
CA LEU A 90 2.92 -11.21 -22.17
C LEU A 90 2.85 -11.67 -23.63
N ARG A 91 3.73 -11.17 -24.51
CA ARG A 91 3.86 -11.68 -25.88
C ARG A 91 4.42 -13.11 -25.88
N LEU A 92 5.37 -13.41 -24.99
CA LEU A 92 5.96 -14.74 -24.84
C LEU A 92 5.05 -15.71 -24.11
N ASN A 93 4.35 -15.26 -23.07
CA ASN A 93 3.38 -16.05 -22.33
C ASN A 93 2.13 -15.21 -22.02
N PRO A 94 1.09 -15.29 -22.89
CA PRO A 94 -0.14 -14.54 -22.72
C PRO A 94 -0.99 -14.91 -21.49
N ASP A 95 -0.69 -16.03 -20.83
CA ASP A 95 -1.45 -16.51 -19.67
C ASP A 95 -0.71 -16.25 -18.34
N PHE A 96 0.41 -15.52 -18.38
CA PHE A 96 1.18 -15.20 -17.17
C PHE A 96 0.54 -14.08 -16.36
N ALA A 97 -0.36 -14.43 -15.45
CA ALA A 97 -1.19 -13.54 -14.67
C ALA A 97 -0.41 -12.43 -13.91
N SER A 98 0.75 -12.79 -13.36
CA SER A 98 1.59 -11.83 -12.61
C SER A 98 2.00 -10.61 -13.44
N SER A 99 2.21 -10.79 -14.75
CA SER A 99 2.56 -9.67 -15.64
C SER A 99 1.38 -8.72 -15.87
N TYR A 100 0.15 -9.21 -16.00
CA TYR A 100 -1.03 -8.34 -16.07
C TYR A 100 -1.23 -7.53 -14.80
N ILE A 101 -1.07 -8.18 -13.63
CA ILE A 101 -1.23 -7.53 -12.32
C ILE A 101 -0.22 -6.38 -12.18
N ASN A 102 1.06 -6.65 -12.47
CA ASN A 102 2.12 -5.63 -12.35
C ASN A 102 2.03 -4.57 -13.44
N LEU A 103 1.68 -4.93 -14.68
CA LEU A 103 1.51 -3.99 -15.77
C LEU A 103 0.39 -3.00 -15.44
N GLY A 104 -0.76 -3.47 -14.98
CA GLY A 104 -1.86 -2.62 -14.57
C GLY A 104 -1.47 -1.67 -13.44
N ARG A 105 -0.75 -2.16 -12.41
CA ARG A 105 -0.25 -1.33 -11.31
C ARG A 105 0.72 -0.23 -11.78
N ILE A 106 1.69 -0.57 -12.65
CA ILE A 106 2.64 0.42 -13.16
C ILE A 106 1.95 1.46 -14.04
N LEU A 107 0.95 1.05 -14.85
CA LEU A 107 0.14 1.97 -15.64
C LEU A 107 -0.68 2.91 -14.74
N GLU A 108 -1.26 2.40 -13.65
CA GLU A 108 -1.94 3.22 -12.64
C GLU A 108 -0.99 4.23 -12.00
N ASP A 109 0.19 3.80 -11.55
CA ASP A 109 1.23 4.65 -10.96
C ASP A 109 1.72 5.78 -11.92
N ARG A 110 1.52 5.59 -13.23
CA ARG A 110 1.78 6.58 -14.27
C ARG A 110 0.57 7.47 -14.58
N GLY A 111 -0.56 7.26 -13.92
CA GLY A 111 -1.82 7.96 -14.19
C GLY A 111 -2.58 7.43 -15.42
N GLU A 112 -2.13 6.36 -16.05
CA GLU A 112 -2.75 5.73 -17.22
C GLU A 112 -3.89 4.80 -16.80
N ILE A 113 -4.93 5.37 -16.19
CA ILE A 113 -6.01 4.61 -15.53
C ILE A 113 -6.78 3.71 -16.50
N LYS A 114 -7.16 4.22 -17.69
CA LYS A 114 -7.90 3.41 -18.68
C LYS A 114 -7.09 2.21 -19.18
N PRO A 115 -5.81 2.34 -19.58
CA PRO A 115 -4.94 1.21 -19.88
C PRO A 115 -4.77 0.22 -18.72
N ALA A 116 -4.65 0.69 -17.48
CA ALA A 116 -4.55 -0.17 -16.29
C ALA A 116 -5.80 -1.05 -16.13
N LEU A 117 -6.98 -0.43 -16.14
CA LEU A 117 -8.26 -1.14 -16.06
C LEU A 117 -8.43 -2.16 -17.21
N SER A 118 -8.14 -1.74 -18.46
CA SER A 118 -8.21 -2.65 -19.62
C SER A 118 -7.30 -3.87 -19.46
N THR A 119 -6.08 -3.67 -18.95
CA THR A 119 -5.12 -4.74 -18.66
C THR A 119 -5.69 -5.73 -17.64
N TRP A 120 -6.26 -5.24 -16.56
CA TRP A 120 -6.84 -6.09 -15.52
C TRP A 120 -8.12 -6.80 -15.97
N PHE A 121 -9.01 -6.14 -16.70
CA PHE A 121 -10.19 -6.79 -17.27
C PHE A 121 -9.81 -7.93 -18.24
N THR A 122 -8.79 -7.71 -19.07
CA THR A 122 -8.27 -8.79 -19.93
C THR A 122 -7.82 -10.01 -19.11
N LEU A 123 -7.19 -9.80 -17.96
CA LEU A 123 -6.81 -10.91 -17.08
C LEU A 123 -8.05 -11.61 -16.48
N VAL A 124 -9.04 -10.86 -16.01
CA VAL A 124 -10.29 -11.44 -15.47
C VAL A 124 -10.96 -12.36 -16.49
N GLU A 125 -11.01 -11.95 -17.77
CA GLU A 125 -11.57 -12.76 -18.85
C GLU A 125 -10.74 -14.02 -19.15
N ARG A 126 -9.42 -13.94 -19.03
CA ARG A 126 -8.52 -15.08 -19.27
C ARG A 126 -8.52 -16.10 -18.13
N LEU A 127 -8.79 -15.69 -16.91
CA LEU A 127 -8.79 -16.57 -15.73
C LEU A 127 -10.08 -17.42 -15.66
N GLN A 128 -10.34 -18.24 -16.69
CA GLN A 128 -11.49 -19.15 -16.75
C GLN A 128 -11.28 -20.47 -15.97
N PRO A 129 -10.10 -21.11 -15.96
CA PRO A 129 -9.91 -22.34 -15.20
C PRO A 129 -9.92 -22.04 -13.69
N VAL A 130 -10.74 -22.77 -12.96
CA VAL A 130 -10.87 -22.62 -11.50
C VAL A 130 -9.85 -23.52 -10.80
N ASN A 131 -8.67 -23.01 -10.58
CA ASN A 131 -7.68 -23.57 -9.65
C ASN A 131 -7.33 -22.55 -8.56
N GLY A 132 -6.68 -22.98 -7.49
CA GLY A 132 -6.38 -22.10 -6.34
C GLY A 132 -5.59 -20.84 -6.71
N GLU A 133 -4.67 -20.92 -7.68
CA GLU A 133 -3.88 -19.79 -8.14
C GLU A 133 -4.73 -18.82 -9.00
N SER A 134 -5.53 -19.35 -9.92
CA SER A 134 -6.45 -18.56 -10.74
C SER A 134 -7.44 -17.79 -9.87
N VAL A 135 -8.01 -18.44 -8.85
CA VAL A 135 -8.90 -17.81 -7.87
C VAL A 135 -8.19 -16.67 -7.18
N LYS A 136 -6.99 -16.90 -6.63
CA LYS A 136 -6.20 -15.86 -5.95
C LYS A 136 -5.93 -14.67 -6.86
N ASN A 137 -5.48 -14.92 -8.09
CA ASN A 137 -5.18 -13.88 -9.05
C ASN A 137 -6.45 -13.10 -9.44
N LYS A 138 -7.59 -13.78 -9.63
CA LYS A 138 -8.87 -13.14 -9.96
C LYS A 138 -9.36 -12.24 -8.84
N LEU A 139 -9.28 -12.69 -7.58
CA LEU A 139 -9.61 -11.87 -6.41
C LEU A 139 -8.72 -10.63 -6.32
N THR A 140 -7.40 -10.81 -6.48
CA THR A 140 -6.44 -9.69 -6.46
C THR A 140 -6.81 -8.64 -7.50
N VAL A 141 -7.11 -9.05 -8.74
CA VAL A 141 -7.42 -8.13 -9.83
C VAL A 141 -8.76 -7.45 -9.64
N LEU A 142 -9.79 -8.17 -9.22
CA LEU A 142 -11.11 -7.58 -8.94
C LEU A 142 -11.04 -6.53 -7.83
N HIS A 143 -10.20 -6.73 -6.81
CA HIS A 143 -9.94 -5.71 -5.78
C HIS A 143 -9.26 -4.47 -6.34
N GLN A 144 -8.25 -4.62 -7.20
CA GLN A 144 -7.59 -3.47 -7.84
C GLN A 144 -8.57 -2.70 -8.72
N ILE A 145 -9.37 -3.40 -9.52
CA ILE A 145 -10.41 -2.80 -10.35
C ILE A 145 -11.42 -2.03 -9.47
N GLY A 146 -11.94 -2.66 -8.42
CA GLY A 146 -12.88 -2.03 -7.49
C GLY A 146 -12.32 -0.75 -6.87
N ARG A 147 -11.09 -0.83 -6.34
CA ARG A 147 -10.41 0.31 -5.72
C ARG A 147 -10.18 1.47 -6.69
N VAL A 148 -9.70 1.18 -7.90
CA VAL A 148 -9.41 2.21 -8.90
C VAL A 148 -10.70 2.85 -9.42
N LEU A 149 -11.75 2.05 -9.69
CA LEU A 149 -13.05 2.57 -10.11
C LEU A 149 -13.72 3.42 -9.02
N GLU A 150 -13.58 3.01 -7.74
CA GLU A 150 -14.05 3.81 -6.60
C GLU A 150 -13.34 5.16 -6.54
N GLY A 151 -12.00 5.18 -6.71
CA GLY A 151 -11.20 6.41 -6.76
C GLY A 151 -11.52 7.32 -7.96
N GLN A 152 -12.12 6.77 -9.02
CA GLN A 152 -12.62 7.52 -10.18
C GLN A 152 -14.12 7.84 -10.08
N GLU A 153 -14.74 7.67 -8.93
CA GLU A 153 -16.18 7.89 -8.67
C GLU A 153 -17.12 7.03 -9.54
N GLN A 154 -16.60 5.98 -10.16
CA GLN A 154 -17.38 5.03 -10.95
C GLN A 154 -17.99 3.96 -10.03
N ASN A 155 -18.78 4.41 -9.06
CA ASN A 155 -19.27 3.62 -7.94
C ASN A 155 -20.06 2.36 -8.36
N ALA A 156 -20.85 2.41 -9.44
CA ALA A 156 -21.62 1.27 -9.91
C ALA A 156 -20.73 0.15 -10.46
N LEU A 157 -19.68 0.50 -11.20
CA LEU A 157 -18.74 -0.48 -11.74
C LEU A 157 -17.81 -1.02 -10.63
N ALA A 158 -17.43 -0.18 -9.67
CA ALA A 158 -16.67 -0.61 -8.51
C ALA A 158 -17.46 -1.63 -7.67
N GLU A 159 -18.75 -1.36 -7.42
CA GLU A 159 -19.67 -2.26 -6.71
C GLU A 159 -19.77 -3.61 -7.41
N GLU A 160 -19.93 -3.61 -8.73
CA GLU A 160 -20.03 -4.84 -9.53
C GLU A 160 -18.74 -5.69 -9.46
N ALA A 161 -17.57 -5.06 -9.57
CA ALA A 161 -16.29 -5.76 -9.44
C ALA A 161 -16.11 -6.40 -8.06
N LEU A 162 -16.47 -5.67 -7.00
CA LEU A 162 -16.41 -6.19 -5.63
C LEU A 162 -17.45 -7.29 -5.39
N LYS A 163 -18.65 -7.18 -5.96
CA LYS A 163 -19.67 -8.24 -5.92
C LYS A 163 -19.16 -9.52 -6.55
N GLN A 164 -18.59 -9.46 -7.74
CA GLN A 164 -17.96 -10.62 -8.39
C GLN A 164 -16.86 -11.24 -7.52
N SER A 165 -16.04 -10.43 -6.84
CA SER A 165 -15.06 -10.93 -5.90
C SER A 165 -15.71 -11.67 -4.73
N LEU A 166 -16.78 -11.12 -4.15
CA LEU A 166 -17.52 -11.73 -3.03
C LEU A 166 -18.24 -13.01 -3.43
N GLU A 167 -18.73 -13.11 -4.66
CA GLU A 167 -19.33 -14.33 -5.21
C GLU A 167 -18.32 -15.49 -5.36
N ILE A 168 -17.04 -15.15 -5.61
CA ILE A 168 -15.96 -16.14 -5.64
C ILE A 168 -15.58 -16.57 -4.22
N SER A 169 -15.51 -15.61 -3.30
CA SER A 169 -15.18 -15.86 -1.89
C SER A 169 -15.85 -14.79 -1.02
N ALA A 170 -16.86 -15.19 -0.27
CA ALA A 170 -17.59 -14.27 0.59
C ALA A 170 -16.78 -13.77 1.82
N ALA A 171 -15.75 -14.52 2.25
CA ALA A 171 -14.98 -14.23 3.47
C ALA A 171 -13.85 -13.20 3.24
N GLN A 172 -14.19 -12.00 2.74
CA GLN A 172 -13.27 -10.92 2.42
C GLN A 172 -13.70 -9.63 3.12
N PRO A 173 -13.27 -9.36 4.37
CA PRO A 173 -13.74 -8.21 5.15
C PRO A 173 -13.56 -6.86 4.44
N GLU A 174 -12.42 -6.63 3.79
CA GLU A 174 -12.16 -5.39 3.05
C GLU A 174 -13.11 -5.23 1.86
N ALA A 175 -13.30 -6.26 1.05
CA ALA A 175 -14.24 -6.21 -0.07
C ALA A 175 -15.69 -5.98 0.40
N ILE A 176 -16.10 -6.62 1.49
CA ILE A 176 -17.43 -6.41 2.10
C ILE A 176 -17.58 -4.95 2.53
N GLN A 177 -16.59 -4.41 3.21
CA GLN A 177 -16.62 -3.03 3.72
C GLN A 177 -16.78 -2.03 2.59
N HIS A 178 -15.97 -2.13 1.54
CA HIS A 178 -16.06 -1.25 0.38
C HIS A 178 -17.37 -1.43 -0.38
N TRP A 179 -17.79 -2.67 -0.61
CA TRP A 179 -19.03 -2.97 -1.31
C TRP A 179 -20.27 -2.40 -0.60
N ILE A 180 -20.38 -2.56 0.72
CA ILE A 180 -21.49 -2.00 1.50
C ILE A 180 -21.43 -0.47 1.50
N SER A 181 -20.24 0.12 1.67
CA SER A 181 -20.05 1.57 1.61
C SER A 181 -20.47 2.16 0.26
N LEU A 182 -20.12 1.49 -0.84
CA LEU A 182 -20.54 1.89 -2.18
C LEU A 182 -22.07 1.84 -2.35
N ARG A 183 -22.73 0.79 -1.85
CA ARG A 183 -24.20 0.69 -1.89
C ARG A 183 -24.88 1.77 -1.07
N GLN A 184 -24.35 2.07 0.13
CA GLN A 184 -24.85 3.18 0.97
C GLN A 184 -24.71 4.52 0.26
N ARG A 185 -23.55 4.82 -0.32
CA ARG A 185 -23.29 6.06 -1.08
C ARG A 185 -24.20 6.22 -2.31
N GLN A 186 -24.61 5.11 -2.92
CA GLN A 186 -25.55 5.09 -4.03
C GLN A 186 -27.03 5.00 -3.59
N CYS A 187 -27.32 5.07 -2.29
CA CYS A 187 -28.67 4.91 -1.72
C CYS A 187 -29.35 3.59 -2.16
N LYS A 188 -28.60 2.51 -2.33
CA LYS A 188 -29.15 1.18 -2.68
C LYS A 188 -29.55 0.43 -1.42
N TRP A 189 -30.84 0.14 -1.31
CA TRP A 189 -31.41 -0.55 -0.15
C TRP A 189 -32.08 -1.87 -0.55
N PRO A 190 -31.93 -2.94 0.26
CA PRO A 190 -31.08 -3.00 1.47
C PRO A 190 -29.60 -2.88 1.12
N ALA A 191 -28.80 -2.12 1.93
CA ALA A 191 -27.37 -2.00 1.69
C ALA A 191 -26.66 -3.35 1.88
N VAL A 192 -27.13 -4.17 2.82
CA VAL A 192 -26.70 -5.56 3.04
C VAL A 192 -27.63 -6.50 2.26
N GLU A 193 -27.23 -6.82 1.04
CA GLU A 193 -27.98 -7.71 0.15
C GLU A 193 -27.28 -9.06 0.06
N SER A 194 -27.93 -10.09 0.60
CA SER A 194 -27.40 -11.45 0.56
C SER A 194 -27.79 -12.18 -0.72
N SER A 195 -26.97 -13.15 -1.12
CA SER A 195 -27.26 -14.11 -2.16
C SER A 195 -26.88 -15.53 -1.70
N ASP A 196 -27.13 -16.54 -2.52
CA ASP A 196 -26.75 -17.92 -2.22
C ASP A 196 -25.23 -18.07 -1.97
N HIS A 197 -24.43 -17.25 -2.65
CA HIS A 197 -22.97 -17.25 -2.53
C HIS A 197 -22.43 -16.26 -1.48
N ILE A 198 -23.26 -15.28 -1.07
CA ILE A 198 -22.86 -14.23 -0.13
C ILE A 198 -23.85 -14.18 1.05
N PRO A 199 -23.66 -15.02 2.08
CA PRO A 199 -24.58 -15.09 3.22
C PRO A 199 -24.63 -13.78 4.02
N SER A 200 -25.82 -13.36 4.46
CA SER A 200 -26.02 -12.16 5.31
C SER A 200 -25.11 -12.15 6.54
N LYS A 201 -24.94 -13.31 7.19
CA LYS A 201 -24.06 -13.43 8.37
C LYS A 201 -22.63 -13.04 8.06
N THR A 202 -22.11 -13.42 6.89
CA THR A 202 -20.76 -13.08 6.44
C THR A 202 -20.65 -11.59 6.15
N LEU A 203 -21.63 -11.01 5.46
CA LEU A 203 -21.69 -9.57 5.21
C LEU A 203 -21.71 -8.77 6.50
N LEU A 204 -22.62 -9.11 7.42
CA LEU A 204 -22.72 -8.46 8.73
C LEU A 204 -21.42 -8.63 9.54
N ALA A 205 -20.72 -9.75 9.37
CA ALA A 205 -19.44 -9.96 10.03
C ALA A 205 -18.30 -9.10 9.46
N GLY A 206 -18.39 -8.66 8.22
CA GLY A 206 -17.37 -7.84 7.55
C GLY A 206 -17.64 -6.33 7.61
N ILE A 207 -18.80 -5.86 8.08
CA ILE A 207 -19.13 -4.43 8.13
C ILE A 207 -18.19 -3.70 9.09
N ALA A 208 -17.61 -2.60 8.61
CA ALA A 208 -16.87 -1.67 9.45
C ALA A 208 -17.78 -0.93 10.44
N PRO A 209 -17.27 -0.54 11.63
CA PRO A 209 -18.09 0.16 12.62
C PRO A 209 -18.76 1.43 12.11
N LEU A 210 -18.08 2.23 11.30
CA LEU A 210 -18.63 3.46 10.73
C LEU A 210 -19.79 3.18 9.76
N SER A 211 -19.64 2.20 8.87
CA SER A 211 -20.72 1.79 7.96
C SER A 211 -21.89 1.18 8.72
N LEU A 212 -21.64 0.48 9.81
CA LEU A 212 -22.67 -0.10 10.65
C LEU A 212 -23.49 0.99 11.38
N ALA A 213 -22.85 2.07 11.82
CA ALA A 213 -23.55 3.18 12.47
C ALA A 213 -24.64 3.81 11.57
N ASN A 214 -24.47 3.72 10.26
CA ASN A 214 -25.47 4.16 9.28
C ASN A 214 -26.56 3.10 8.98
N LEU A 215 -26.39 1.87 9.46
CA LEU A 215 -27.30 0.75 9.16
C LEU A 215 -28.14 0.31 10.35
N SER A 216 -27.67 0.54 11.56
CA SER A 216 -28.31 0.06 12.78
C SER A 216 -28.14 1.07 13.91
N ASP A 217 -29.21 1.30 14.64
CA ASP A 217 -29.26 2.07 15.88
C ASP A 217 -29.18 1.20 17.13
N ASP A 218 -29.02 -0.12 16.98
CA ASP A 218 -28.81 -1.05 18.10
C ASP A 218 -27.40 -0.89 18.73
N PRO A 219 -27.30 -0.29 19.92
CA PRO A 219 -26.03 -0.01 20.55
C PRO A 219 -25.27 -1.29 20.96
N ILE A 220 -26.00 -2.37 21.26
CA ILE A 220 -25.37 -3.64 21.65
C ILE A 220 -24.71 -4.28 20.42
N PHE A 221 -25.41 -4.27 19.29
CA PHE A 221 -24.88 -4.77 18.03
C PHE A 221 -23.66 -3.94 17.58
N GLN A 222 -23.74 -2.61 17.66
CA GLN A 222 -22.63 -1.71 17.33
C GLN A 222 -21.42 -1.99 18.25
N LEU A 223 -21.62 -2.10 19.55
CA LEU A 223 -20.54 -2.39 20.51
C LEU A 223 -19.88 -3.75 20.24
N ALA A 224 -20.68 -4.80 20.01
CA ALA A 224 -20.16 -6.13 19.69
C ALA A 224 -19.33 -6.14 18.42
N ARG A 225 -19.76 -5.40 17.40
CA ARG A 225 -19.04 -5.26 16.11
C ARG A 225 -17.76 -4.45 16.26
N ALA A 226 -17.80 -3.33 16.98
CA ALA A 226 -16.61 -2.53 17.26
C ALA A 226 -15.57 -3.32 18.07
N TYR A 227 -16.00 -4.09 19.08
CA TYR A 227 -15.12 -4.96 19.83
C TYR A 227 -14.46 -6.02 18.94
N LYS A 228 -15.27 -6.70 18.10
CA LYS A 228 -14.74 -7.71 17.17
C LYS A 228 -13.76 -7.09 16.15
N TYR A 229 -14.11 -5.96 15.56
CA TYR A 229 -13.26 -5.23 14.63
C TYR A 229 -11.90 -4.90 15.27
N ASN A 230 -11.93 -4.31 16.45
CA ASN A 230 -10.72 -3.99 17.21
C ASN A 230 -9.88 -5.22 17.50
N LYS A 231 -10.50 -6.33 17.93
CA LYS A 231 -9.81 -7.58 18.22
C LYS A 231 -9.17 -8.22 16.99
N ASP A 232 -9.87 -8.24 15.86
CA ASP A 232 -9.47 -8.98 14.66
C ASP A 232 -8.49 -8.17 13.78
N LEU A 233 -8.66 -6.84 13.66
CA LEU A 233 -7.87 -5.98 12.78
C LEU A 233 -6.77 -5.21 13.51
N VAL A 234 -7.08 -4.62 14.65
CA VAL A 234 -6.06 -3.91 15.44
C VAL A 234 -5.25 -4.92 16.25
N GLY A 235 -5.93 -5.87 16.87
CA GLY A 235 -5.32 -6.92 17.68
C GLY A 235 -4.78 -6.39 19.01
N LEU A 236 -4.18 -7.30 19.77
CA LEU A 236 -3.43 -6.92 20.98
C LEU A 236 -2.01 -6.54 20.59
N PRO A 237 -1.39 -5.57 21.27
CA PRO A 237 0.02 -5.23 21.05
C PRO A 237 0.87 -6.49 21.16
N LYS A 238 1.67 -6.80 20.14
CA LYS A 238 2.56 -7.97 20.09
C LYS A 238 3.69 -7.87 21.12
N THR A 239 3.99 -6.67 21.56
CA THR A 239 4.97 -6.36 22.59
C THR A 239 4.27 -5.60 23.71
N PRO A 240 4.62 -5.84 24.99
CA PRO A 240 4.09 -5.03 26.08
C PRO A 240 4.41 -3.56 25.81
N PRO A 241 3.46 -2.64 26.13
CA PRO A 241 3.69 -1.22 25.92
C PRO A 241 4.98 -0.83 26.62
N ARG A 242 5.94 -0.29 25.85
CA ARG A 242 7.15 0.29 26.43
C ARG A 242 6.70 1.41 27.36
N ARG A 243 6.99 1.28 28.64
CA ARG A 243 6.91 2.41 29.57
C ARG A 243 8.08 3.31 29.23
N TRP A 244 7.83 4.32 28.40
CA TRP A 244 8.78 5.41 28.26
C TRP A 244 8.92 6.06 29.64
N ARG A 245 10.09 5.93 30.24
CA ARG A 245 10.39 6.76 31.38
C ARG A 245 10.61 8.15 30.78
N PHE A 246 9.63 9.01 30.98
CA PHE A 246 9.88 10.43 30.84
C PHE A 246 11.02 10.70 31.83
N ALA A 247 12.18 11.10 31.33
CA ALA A 247 13.28 11.49 32.19
C ALA A 247 12.70 12.45 33.23
N ASP A 248 13.17 12.39 34.47
CA ASP A 248 12.79 13.31 35.54
C ASP A 248 13.01 14.73 35.02
N ALA A 249 12.10 15.20 34.22
CA ALA A 249 12.16 16.53 33.63
C ALA A 249 11.98 17.51 34.78
N ALA A 250 12.91 18.44 34.94
CA ALA A 250 12.72 19.55 35.86
C ALA A 250 11.32 20.16 35.65
N PRO A 251 10.63 20.59 36.72
CA PRO A 251 9.30 21.15 36.61
C PRO A 251 9.29 22.22 35.52
N ARG A 252 8.52 21.98 34.45
CA ARG A 252 8.36 22.95 33.35
C ARG A 252 7.20 23.88 33.69
N SER A 253 7.31 25.10 33.25
CA SER A 253 6.24 26.08 33.43
C SER A 253 5.07 25.87 32.51
N LYS A 254 5.27 25.14 31.40
CA LYS A 254 4.24 24.85 30.36
C LYS A 254 4.11 23.37 30.11
N LEU A 255 2.87 22.90 29.84
CA LEU A 255 2.60 21.56 29.36
C LEU A 255 2.83 21.49 27.84
N ARG A 256 3.39 20.38 27.36
CA ARG A 256 3.57 20.09 25.93
C ARG A 256 2.44 19.23 25.44
N ILE A 257 1.63 19.78 24.54
CA ILE A 257 0.55 19.07 23.86
C ILE A 257 1.04 18.69 22.47
N GLY A 258 1.11 17.40 22.18
CA GLY A 258 1.44 16.87 20.87
C GLY A 258 0.18 16.46 20.12
N TYR A 259 0.03 16.91 18.87
CA TYR A 259 -1.01 16.50 17.95
C TYR A 259 -0.39 15.64 16.86
N ILE A 260 -0.86 14.38 16.71
CA ILE A 260 -0.43 13.49 15.63
C ILE A 260 -1.55 13.34 14.61
N SER A 261 -1.26 13.57 13.32
CA SER A 261 -2.22 13.39 12.24
C SER A 261 -1.59 13.36 10.85
N SER A 262 -2.22 12.61 9.93
CA SER A 262 -1.98 12.66 8.48
C SER A 262 -2.71 13.82 7.80
N ASP A 263 -3.62 14.51 8.51
CA ASP A 263 -4.62 15.40 7.94
C ASP A 263 -4.51 16.85 8.39
N LEU A 264 -3.35 17.24 8.95
CA LEU A 264 -3.02 18.65 9.26
C LEU A 264 -2.67 19.42 7.96
N ARG A 265 -3.64 19.50 7.07
CA ARG A 265 -3.55 20.08 5.72
C ARG A 265 -4.95 20.50 5.27
N GLU A 266 -5.15 20.87 3.97
CA GLU A 266 -6.48 21.04 3.38
C GLU A 266 -7.28 19.73 3.45
N HIS A 267 -7.89 19.51 4.59
CA HIS A 267 -8.72 18.39 4.98
C HIS A 267 -9.68 18.84 6.09
N ALA A 268 -10.79 18.13 6.31
CA ALA A 268 -11.76 18.46 7.35
C ALA A 268 -11.12 18.61 8.74
N VAL A 269 -10.20 17.70 9.10
CA VAL A 269 -9.42 17.77 10.36
C VAL A 269 -8.55 19.02 10.39
N GLY A 270 -7.83 19.33 9.31
CA GLY A 270 -6.97 20.53 9.23
C GLY A 270 -7.78 21.81 9.40
N PHE A 271 -8.93 21.92 8.74
CA PHE A 271 -9.83 23.07 8.90
C PHE A 271 -10.34 23.22 10.33
N ALA A 272 -10.77 22.12 10.95
CA ALA A 272 -11.26 22.14 12.34
C ALA A 272 -10.14 22.49 13.34
N MET A 273 -8.91 22.05 13.09
CA MET A 273 -7.80 22.21 14.02
C MET A 273 -7.06 23.55 13.91
N THR A 274 -7.22 24.29 12.81
CA THR A 274 -6.48 25.55 12.61
C THR A 274 -6.70 26.53 13.73
N ASP A 275 -7.96 26.85 14.06
CA ASP A 275 -8.30 27.78 15.13
C ASP A 275 -7.92 27.22 16.51
N VAL A 276 -8.01 25.88 16.70
CA VAL A 276 -7.57 25.24 17.94
C VAL A 276 -6.08 25.48 18.16
N PHE A 277 -5.22 25.31 17.15
CA PHE A 277 -3.79 25.57 17.24
C PHE A 277 -3.50 27.03 17.57
N GLU A 278 -4.23 27.98 16.99
CA GLU A 278 -4.02 29.39 17.17
C GLU A 278 -4.49 29.89 18.56
N GLN A 279 -5.57 29.31 19.09
CA GLN A 279 -6.21 29.78 20.33
C GLN A 279 -5.68 29.13 21.60
N HIS A 280 -4.71 28.23 21.52
CA HIS A 280 -4.07 27.70 22.72
C HIS A 280 -3.42 28.82 23.55
N ASP A 281 -3.62 28.78 24.85
CA ASP A 281 -2.93 29.66 25.79
C ASP A 281 -1.42 29.37 25.80
N ARG A 282 -0.68 30.22 25.14
CA ARG A 282 0.79 30.11 25.02
C ARG A 282 1.55 30.40 26.31
N GLN A 283 0.89 30.88 27.34
CA GLN A 283 1.49 30.99 28.65
C GLN A 283 1.52 29.66 29.38
N SER A 284 0.52 28.81 29.13
CA SER A 284 0.33 27.50 29.77
C SER A 284 0.79 26.31 28.93
N PHE A 285 0.79 26.44 27.58
CA PHE A 285 1.02 25.31 26.66
C PHE A 285 2.09 25.60 25.60
N GLU A 286 2.84 24.54 25.26
CA GLU A 286 3.64 24.42 24.03
C GLU A 286 2.97 23.41 23.11
N ILE A 287 2.76 23.77 21.83
CA ILE A 287 2.02 22.95 20.86
C ILE A 287 2.99 22.31 19.87
N TYR A 288 3.02 21.00 19.88
CA TYR A 288 3.84 20.17 19.00
C TYR A 288 2.98 19.45 17.99
N ALA A 289 3.34 19.49 16.72
CA ALA A 289 2.65 18.79 15.65
C ALA A 289 3.54 17.69 15.07
N TYR A 290 2.98 16.49 14.96
CA TYR A 290 3.62 15.33 14.34
C TYR A 290 2.82 14.93 13.11
N TYR A 291 3.34 15.28 11.94
CA TYR A 291 2.65 15.07 10.67
C TYR A 291 3.07 13.74 10.04
N CYS A 292 2.09 12.86 9.78
CA CYS A 292 2.29 11.57 9.13
C CYS A 292 1.55 11.44 7.78
N GLY A 293 1.11 12.56 7.18
CA GLY A 293 0.39 12.58 5.92
C GLY A 293 1.29 12.70 4.68
N ILE A 294 0.66 12.88 3.54
CA ILE A 294 1.33 13.05 2.25
C ILE A 294 2.14 14.36 2.22
N ASP A 295 3.25 14.36 1.49
CA ASP A 295 4.03 15.57 1.26
C ASP A 295 3.28 16.52 0.32
N ARG A 296 2.51 17.42 0.92
CA ARG A 296 1.69 18.41 0.23
C ARG A 296 1.79 19.74 0.96
N HIS A 297 2.10 20.78 0.20
CA HIS A 297 2.17 22.14 0.71
C HIS A 297 0.90 22.91 0.33
N ASP A 298 0.06 23.20 1.29
CA ASP A 298 -1.16 23.97 1.11
C ASP A 298 -1.29 25.08 2.17
N PRO A 299 -2.19 26.07 1.94
CA PRO A 299 -2.36 27.22 2.86
C PRO A 299 -2.76 26.80 4.28
N THR A 300 -3.59 25.78 4.43
CA THR A 300 -4.02 25.28 5.75
C THR A 300 -2.85 24.68 6.52
N GLN A 301 -2.03 23.86 5.83
CA GLN A 301 -0.82 23.31 6.44
C GLN A 301 0.16 24.42 6.86
N ALA A 302 0.36 25.42 5.98
CA ALA A 302 1.24 26.55 6.29
C ALA A 302 0.78 27.31 7.55
N ARG A 303 -0.54 27.54 7.68
CA ARG A 303 -1.15 28.19 8.84
C ARG A 303 -0.97 27.36 10.12
N LEU A 304 -1.21 26.06 10.07
CA LEU A 304 -0.96 25.13 11.19
C LEU A 304 0.51 25.08 11.59
N LYS A 305 1.42 25.05 10.61
CA LYS A 305 2.88 25.10 10.88
C LYS A 305 3.30 26.36 11.59
N SER A 306 2.76 27.52 11.18
CA SER A 306 3.07 28.81 11.80
C SER A 306 2.52 28.94 13.22
N SER A 307 1.46 28.18 13.53
CA SER A 307 0.79 28.20 14.84
C SER A 307 1.32 27.12 15.80
N ALA A 308 2.14 26.19 15.35
CA ALA A 308 2.79 25.21 16.21
C ALA A 308 4.14 25.74 16.74
N ASP A 309 4.47 25.47 18.00
CA ASP A 309 5.80 25.75 18.55
C ASP A 309 6.85 24.79 17.94
N LYS A 310 6.40 23.58 17.57
CA LYS A 310 7.25 22.61 16.88
C LYS A 310 6.43 21.81 15.89
N TRP A 311 6.94 21.72 14.66
CA TRP A 311 6.42 20.83 13.61
C TRP A 311 7.45 19.75 13.29
N THR A 312 7.03 18.49 13.29
CA THR A 312 7.89 17.36 12.96
C THR A 312 7.18 16.47 11.93
N ASP A 313 7.81 16.27 10.78
CA ASP A 313 7.36 15.29 9.81
C ASP A 313 7.86 13.90 10.23
N ILE A 314 6.95 12.96 10.43
CA ILE A 314 7.24 11.60 10.86
C ILE A 314 6.95 10.55 9.78
N ASN A 315 6.61 10.95 8.55
CA ASN A 315 6.24 10.05 7.45
C ASN A 315 7.28 8.98 7.13
N ARG A 316 8.56 9.31 7.30
CA ARG A 316 9.68 8.43 6.95
C ARG A 316 10.22 7.65 8.15
N LEU A 317 9.62 7.85 9.32
CA LEU A 317 10.01 7.14 10.54
C LEU A 317 9.22 5.85 10.67
N SER A 318 9.83 4.82 11.25
CA SER A 318 9.05 3.68 11.75
C SER A 318 8.25 4.10 12.99
N ASP A 319 7.21 3.33 13.33
CA ASP A 319 6.39 3.58 14.53
C ASP A 319 7.25 3.70 15.81
N GLU A 320 8.27 2.86 15.95
CA GLU A 320 9.20 2.90 17.08
C GLU A 320 10.03 4.19 17.08
N GLN A 321 10.51 4.63 15.91
CA GLN A 321 11.27 5.88 15.79
C GLN A 321 10.39 7.10 16.05
N ALA A 322 9.14 7.10 15.55
CA ALA A 322 8.18 8.15 15.79
C ALA A 322 7.81 8.24 17.28
N ALA A 323 7.49 7.11 17.91
CA ALA A 323 7.21 7.06 19.35
C ALA A 323 8.40 7.52 20.20
N LYS A 324 9.62 7.10 19.85
CA LYS A 324 10.84 7.59 20.52
C LYS A 324 11.00 9.09 20.36
N LYS A 325 10.77 9.63 19.17
CA LYS A 325 10.87 11.08 18.89
C LYS A 325 9.90 11.88 19.74
N ILE A 326 8.63 11.43 19.83
CA ILE A 326 7.61 12.08 20.66
C ILE A 326 7.99 12.05 22.15
N ALA A 327 8.51 10.90 22.62
CA ALA A 327 8.97 10.76 24.00
C ALA A 327 10.20 11.64 24.31
N ASP A 328 11.19 11.68 23.39
CA ASP A 328 12.38 12.53 23.52
C ASP A 328 12.03 14.03 23.51
N ASP A 329 10.96 14.41 22.81
CA ASP A 329 10.41 15.77 22.82
C ASP A 329 9.73 16.11 24.16
N GLY A 330 9.51 15.12 25.01
CA GLY A 330 8.93 15.29 26.34
C GLY A 330 7.48 15.79 26.29
N VAL A 331 6.69 15.27 25.34
CA VAL A 331 5.26 15.57 25.21
C VAL A 331 4.53 15.03 26.44
N ASP A 332 3.74 15.88 27.09
CA ASP A 332 2.99 15.52 28.30
C ASP A 332 1.61 14.90 27.93
N ILE A 333 0.98 15.43 26.87
CA ILE A 333 -0.32 14.97 26.39
C ILE A 333 -0.21 14.76 24.88
N LEU A 334 -0.45 13.55 24.40
CA LEU A 334 -0.52 13.25 22.97
C LEU A 334 -2.00 13.07 22.55
N VAL A 335 -2.41 13.82 21.54
CA VAL A 335 -3.74 13.76 20.94
C VAL A 335 -3.61 13.15 19.55
N ASP A 336 -4.21 11.98 19.36
CA ASP A 336 -4.35 11.34 18.05
C ASP A 336 -5.62 11.86 17.38
N LEU A 337 -5.46 12.42 16.17
CA LEU A 337 -6.56 12.98 15.38
C LEU A 337 -6.96 12.08 14.19
N ASN A 338 -6.31 10.96 14.01
CA ASN A 338 -6.64 10.02 12.93
C ASN A 338 -7.63 8.94 13.37
N GLY A 339 -7.71 8.64 14.65
CA GLY A 339 -8.64 7.65 15.24
C GLY A 339 -8.12 6.23 15.19
#